data_3e88249c78710155b6c867aa3f447d19
#
_entry.id   3e88249c78710155b6c867aa3f447d19
#
_cell.length_a   1.000
_cell.length_b   1.000
_cell.length_c   1.000
_cell.angle_alpha   90.00
_cell.angle_beta   90.00
_cell.angle_gamma   90.00
#
_symmetry.space_group_name_H-M   'P 1'
#
loop_
_entity.id
_entity.type
_entity.pdbx_description
1 polymer ?
#
loop_
_entity_poly.entity_id
_entity_poly.type
_entity_poly.pdbx_seq_one_letter_code
_entity_poly.pdbx_strand_id
1 'polypeptide(L)'
;MTMRTNCFLLLTVLLGILPMSNTHANDSIPKSVILYTPYTKISVSPGASIDYSIDLINNTDKLVNANLSVSGLSSSWKHEMKSGGWNLSQLAVLPKEKKTFNLKVDVPLKVSRGSYHFVVSAGEAQLPLNVVVAQQGTYQTEF
;
A
#
# COMPACT_ATOMS: atom_id res chain seq x y z
N MET A 1 -55.61 -16.86 69.57
CA MET A 1 -55.20 -15.81 68.65
C MET A 1 -53.76 -16.02 68.31
N THR A 2 -53.50 -16.63 67.17
CA THR A 2 -52.17 -16.93 66.71
C THR A 2 -51.77 -15.95 65.62
N MET A 3 -50.79 -15.08 65.94
CA MET A 3 -50.15 -14.24 64.96
C MET A 3 -49.15 -15.04 64.16
N ARG A 4 -49.41 -15.17 62.87
CA ARG A 4 -48.46 -15.74 61.92
C ARG A 4 -47.55 -14.63 61.44
N THR A 5 -46.32 -14.65 61.86
CA THR A 5 -45.28 -13.78 61.31
C THR A 5 -44.80 -14.38 59.99
N ASN A 6 -45.17 -13.72 58.88
CA ASN A 6 -44.64 -14.08 57.57
C ASN A 6 -43.23 -13.44 57.44
N CYS A 7 -42.23 -14.32 57.51
CA CYS A 7 -40.88 -13.96 57.18
C CYS A 7 -40.75 -13.94 55.64
N PHE A 8 -40.77 -12.80 55.04
CA PHE A 8 -40.54 -12.62 53.61
C PHE A 8 -39.03 -12.61 53.38
N LEU A 9 -38.51 -13.72 52.88
CA LEU A 9 -37.12 -13.85 52.50
C LEU A 9 -36.95 -13.12 51.14
N LEU A 10 -36.41 -11.89 51.16
CA LEU A 10 -36.06 -11.16 49.98
C LEU A 10 -34.77 -11.72 49.42
N LEU A 11 -34.88 -12.59 48.40
CA LEU A 11 -33.76 -13.10 47.64
C LEU A 11 -33.31 -12.03 46.66
N THR A 12 -32.34 -11.22 47.03
CA THR A 12 -31.70 -10.28 46.13
C THR A 12 -30.79 -11.08 45.18
N VAL A 13 -31.28 -11.33 44.00
CA VAL A 13 -30.44 -11.81 42.90
C VAL A 13 -29.55 -10.68 42.43
N LEU A 14 -28.30 -10.66 42.84
CA LEU A 14 -27.29 -9.77 42.36
C LEU A 14 -26.89 -10.24 40.97
N LEU A 15 -27.52 -9.68 39.93
CA LEU A 15 -27.18 -9.91 38.56
C LEU A 15 -25.84 -9.19 38.27
N GLY A 16 -24.74 -9.93 38.37
CA GLY A 16 -23.41 -9.43 37.99
C GLY A 16 -23.37 -9.08 36.53
N ILE A 17 -23.39 -7.80 36.24
CA ILE A 17 -23.09 -7.30 34.89
C ILE A 17 -21.58 -7.46 34.69
N LEU A 18 -21.18 -8.51 33.99
CA LEU A 18 -19.81 -8.65 33.50
C LEU A 18 -19.58 -7.58 32.44
N PRO A 19 -18.54 -6.76 32.54
CA PRO A 19 -18.19 -5.86 31.44
C PRO A 19 -17.78 -6.75 30.27
N MET A 20 -18.57 -6.74 29.22
CA MET A 20 -18.13 -7.26 27.93
C MET A 20 -16.98 -6.35 27.46
N SER A 21 -15.78 -6.81 27.64
CA SER A 21 -14.62 -6.22 27.01
C SER A 21 -14.78 -6.41 25.51
N ASN A 22 -15.24 -5.40 24.81
CA ASN A 22 -15.15 -5.33 23.37
C ASN A 22 -13.67 -5.25 23.02
N THR A 23 -13.01 -6.38 22.91
CA THR A 23 -11.73 -6.46 22.23
C THR A 23 -12.02 -6.18 20.76
N HIS A 24 -11.85 -4.94 20.37
CA HIS A 24 -11.72 -4.59 18.96
C HIS A 24 -10.40 -5.23 18.52
N ALA A 25 -10.46 -6.45 18.02
CA ALA A 25 -9.40 -6.96 17.18
C ALA A 25 -9.32 -5.95 16.02
N ASN A 26 -8.19 -5.28 15.88
CA ASN A 26 -7.83 -4.64 14.64
C ASN A 26 -7.64 -5.76 13.61
N ASP A 27 -8.73 -6.30 13.14
CA ASP A 27 -8.76 -7.02 11.89
C ASP A 27 -8.45 -5.96 10.84
N SER A 28 -7.16 -5.83 10.52
CA SER A 28 -6.77 -5.15 9.29
C SER A 28 -7.50 -5.90 8.19
N ILE A 29 -8.61 -5.33 7.71
CA ILE A 29 -9.37 -5.86 6.57
C ILE A 29 -8.32 -6.08 5.50
N PRO A 30 -8.10 -7.33 5.03
CA PRO A 30 -7.13 -7.56 3.98
C PRO A 30 -7.52 -6.65 2.83
N LYS A 31 -6.61 -5.76 2.44
CA LYS A 31 -6.86 -4.88 1.30
C LYS A 31 -7.23 -5.77 0.14
N SER A 32 -8.40 -5.57 -0.41
CA SER A 32 -8.97 -6.41 -1.47
C SER A 32 -8.11 -6.41 -2.74
N VAL A 33 -7.36 -5.32 -2.95
CA VAL A 33 -6.42 -5.13 -4.06
C VAL A 33 -5.11 -4.61 -3.50
N ILE A 34 -4.01 -5.22 -3.91
CA ILE A 34 -2.66 -4.91 -3.43
C ILE A 34 -1.75 -4.62 -4.61
N LEU A 35 -0.96 -3.54 -4.50
CA LEU A 35 0.21 -3.29 -5.33
C LEU A 35 1.46 -3.74 -4.60
N TYR A 36 2.33 -4.45 -5.28
CA TYR A 36 3.57 -4.96 -4.71
C TYR A 36 4.76 -4.82 -5.66
N THR A 37 5.87 -4.37 -5.10
CA THR A 37 7.21 -4.50 -5.68
C THR A 37 8.21 -4.73 -4.55
N PRO A 38 9.26 -5.54 -4.75
CA PRO A 38 10.27 -5.75 -3.71
C PRO A 38 11.18 -4.53 -3.51
N TYR A 39 11.24 -3.61 -4.46
CA TYR A 39 12.19 -2.49 -4.47
C TYR A 39 11.50 -1.16 -4.16
N THR A 40 11.17 -0.93 -2.90
CA THR A 40 10.45 0.27 -2.45
C THR A 40 11.34 1.48 -2.19
N LYS A 41 12.65 1.26 -2.01
CA LYS A 41 13.66 2.31 -1.85
C LYS A 41 14.93 1.92 -2.58
N ILE A 42 15.32 2.73 -3.53
CA ILE A 42 16.53 2.51 -4.34
C ILE A 42 17.38 3.76 -4.41
N SER A 43 18.68 3.60 -4.60
CA SER A 43 19.63 4.67 -4.83
C SER A 43 20.07 4.66 -6.29
N VAL A 44 20.06 5.83 -6.91
CA VAL A 44 20.44 6.00 -8.32
C VAL A 44 21.26 7.26 -8.51
N SER A 45 21.94 7.34 -9.66
CA SER A 45 22.62 8.55 -10.11
C SER A 45 21.67 9.44 -10.92
N PRO A 46 21.96 10.75 -11.02
CA PRO A 46 21.25 11.61 -11.96
C PRO A 46 21.28 11.05 -13.38
N GLY A 47 20.16 11.15 -14.10
CA GLY A 47 20.02 10.64 -15.47
C GLY A 47 19.74 9.14 -15.57
N ALA A 48 19.62 8.42 -14.45
CA ALA A 48 19.31 6.99 -14.47
C ALA A 48 17.88 6.73 -14.94
N SER A 49 17.68 5.61 -15.61
CA SER A 49 16.36 5.02 -15.88
C SER A 49 16.11 3.89 -14.89
N ILE A 50 14.94 3.88 -14.30
CA ILE A 50 14.53 2.87 -13.32
C ILE A 50 13.37 2.08 -13.91
N ASP A 51 13.47 0.76 -13.89
CA ASP A 51 12.39 -0.14 -14.29
C ASP A 51 11.88 -0.89 -13.07
N TYR A 52 10.63 -0.59 -12.66
CA TYR A 52 9.93 -1.32 -11.62
C TYR A 52 9.04 -2.39 -12.24
N SER A 53 9.16 -3.60 -11.74
CA SER A 53 8.16 -4.65 -11.97
C SER A 53 7.16 -4.62 -10.81
N ILE A 54 5.91 -4.32 -11.10
CA ILE A 54 4.86 -4.12 -10.10
C ILE A 54 3.75 -5.14 -10.33
N ASP A 55 3.39 -5.85 -9.28
CA ASP A 55 2.28 -6.77 -9.27
C ASP A 55 1.02 -6.09 -8.75
N LEU A 56 -0.06 -6.19 -9.51
CA LEU A 56 -1.41 -5.86 -9.07
C LEU A 56 -2.12 -7.17 -8.72
N ILE A 57 -2.41 -7.34 -7.43
CA ILE A 57 -2.96 -8.57 -6.86
C ILE A 57 -4.42 -8.33 -6.51
N ASN A 58 -5.31 -9.13 -7.08
CA ASN A 58 -6.74 -9.09 -6.80
C ASN A 58 -7.12 -10.23 -5.85
N ASN A 59 -7.34 -9.91 -4.58
CA ASN A 59 -7.77 -10.89 -3.57
C ASN A 59 -9.30 -11.02 -3.46
N THR A 60 -10.04 -10.37 -4.35
CA THR A 60 -11.51 -10.41 -4.36
C THR A 60 -12.04 -11.55 -5.22
N ASP A 61 -13.34 -11.83 -5.09
CA ASP A 61 -14.08 -12.80 -5.91
C ASP A 61 -14.66 -12.18 -7.18
N LYS A 62 -14.32 -10.93 -7.48
CA LYS A 62 -14.79 -10.17 -8.63
C LYS A 62 -13.64 -9.69 -9.48
N LEU A 63 -13.89 -9.51 -10.78
CA LEU A 63 -12.95 -8.83 -11.66
C LEU A 63 -12.74 -7.39 -11.17
N VAL A 64 -11.48 -6.97 -11.08
CA VAL A 64 -11.09 -5.60 -10.78
C VAL A 64 -10.50 -4.94 -12.02
N ASN A 65 -11.05 -3.80 -12.39
CA ASN A 65 -10.48 -2.94 -13.43
C ASN A 65 -9.97 -1.66 -12.76
N ALA A 66 -8.66 -1.57 -12.60
CA ALA A 66 -8.03 -0.51 -11.84
C ALA A 66 -7.43 0.57 -12.74
N ASN A 67 -7.73 1.83 -12.44
CA ASN A 67 -7.05 2.97 -13.05
C ASN A 67 -5.65 3.09 -12.47
N LEU A 68 -4.64 3.15 -13.33
CA LEU A 68 -3.24 3.28 -12.95
C LEU A 68 -2.82 4.76 -13.01
N SER A 69 -2.10 5.20 -12.00
CA SER A 69 -1.55 6.56 -11.95
C SER A 69 -0.29 6.62 -11.09
N VAL A 70 0.52 7.65 -11.34
CA VAL A 70 1.69 7.99 -10.53
C VAL A 70 1.52 9.42 -10.06
N SER A 71 1.69 9.66 -8.76
CA SER A 71 1.62 10.98 -8.15
C SER A 71 2.86 11.28 -7.32
N GLY A 72 3.19 12.57 -7.16
CA GLY A 72 4.31 13.02 -6.36
C GLY A 72 5.62 13.22 -7.14
N LEU A 73 5.69 12.83 -8.41
CA LEU A 73 6.82 13.17 -9.28
C LEU A 73 6.65 14.56 -9.88
N SER A 74 7.74 15.34 -9.93
CA SER A 74 7.74 16.59 -10.65
C SER A 74 7.68 16.35 -12.16
N SER A 75 7.25 17.34 -12.93
CA SER A 75 7.09 17.24 -14.39
C SER A 75 8.39 16.93 -15.15
N SER A 76 9.54 17.18 -14.53
CA SER A 76 10.85 16.85 -15.11
C SER A 76 11.18 15.36 -15.05
N TRP A 77 10.50 14.60 -14.19
CA TRP A 77 10.61 13.15 -14.09
C TRP A 77 9.61 12.51 -15.04
N LYS A 78 10.10 11.93 -16.12
CA LYS A 78 9.25 11.20 -17.06
C LYS A 78 8.97 9.81 -16.56
N HIS A 79 7.77 9.33 -16.79
CA HIS A 79 7.39 7.96 -16.43
C HIS A 79 6.43 7.36 -17.45
N GLU A 80 6.47 6.05 -17.56
CA GLU A 80 5.61 5.25 -18.43
C GLU A 80 5.20 3.96 -17.70
N MET A 81 3.94 3.59 -17.83
CA MET A 81 3.45 2.28 -17.38
C MET A 81 3.11 1.41 -18.58
N LYS A 82 3.71 0.23 -18.65
CA LYS A 82 3.59 -0.67 -19.80
C LYS A 82 3.34 -2.12 -19.37
N SER A 83 2.61 -2.83 -20.21
CA SER A 83 2.53 -4.28 -20.16
C SER A 83 2.29 -4.80 -21.58
N GLY A 84 3.01 -5.86 -21.95
CA GLY A 84 2.90 -6.44 -23.28
C GLY A 84 3.20 -5.47 -24.43
N GLY A 85 4.05 -4.46 -24.22
CA GLY A 85 4.38 -3.42 -25.20
C GLY A 85 3.36 -2.28 -25.31
N TRP A 86 2.29 -2.29 -24.53
CA TRP A 86 1.25 -1.27 -24.52
C TRP A 86 1.43 -0.28 -23.37
N ASN A 87 1.20 1.00 -23.64
CA ASN A 87 1.04 1.99 -22.57
C ASN A 87 -0.29 1.77 -21.86
N LEU A 88 -0.24 1.68 -20.54
CA LEU A 88 -1.41 1.38 -19.71
C LEU A 88 -1.94 2.61 -19.00
N SER A 89 -3.26 2.78 -19.04
CA SER A 89 -4.00 3.67 -18.13
C SER A 89 -4.92 2.88 -17.19
N GLN A 90 -5.26 1.66 -17.57
CA GLN A 90 -6.08 0.73 -16.78
C GLN A 90 -5.54 -0.69 -16.92
N LEU A 91 -5.76 -1.50 -15.90
CA LEU A 91 -5.39 -2.90 -15.88
C LEU A 91 -6.52 -3.71 -15.24
N ALA A 92 -7.00 -4.73 -15.96
CA ALA A 92 -8.01 -5.65 -15.47
C ALA A 92 -7.33 -6.89 -14.88
N VAL A 93 -7.77 -7.30 -13.70
CA VAL A 93 -7.27 -8.50 -13.02
C VAL A 93 -8.44 -9.39 -12.62
N LEU A 94 -8.40 -10.63 -13.06
CA LEU A 94 -9.41 -11.64 -12.73
C LEU A 94 -9.43 -11.94 -11.22
N PRO A 95 -10.54 -12.48 -10.69
CA PRO A 95 -10.64 -12.84 -9.28
C PRO A 95 -9.51 -13.77 -8.84
N LYS A 96 -8.90 -13.47 -7.68
CA LYS A 96 -7.81 -14.27 -7.08
C LYS A 96 -6.55 -14.40 -7.93
N GLU A 97 -6.38 -13.54 -8.92
CA GLU A 97 -5.21 -13.50 -9.79
C GLU A 97 -4.36 -12.26 -9.56
N LYS A 98 -3.18 -12.26 -10.16
CA LYS A 98 -2.30 -11.10 -10.25
C LYS A 98 -1.92 -10.81 -11.69
N LYS A 99 -1.68 -9.54 -11.99
CA LYS A 99 -1.08 -9.08 -13.24
C LYS A 99 0.12 -8.20 -12.94
N THR A 100 1.17 -8.43 -13.69
CA THR A 100 2.40 -7.65 -13.58
C THR A 100 2.44 -6.58 -14.67
N PHE A 101 2.81 -5.37 -14.30
CA PHE A 101 3.12 -4.30 -15.23
C PHE A 101 4.46 -3.65 -14.88
N ASN A 102 5.05 -2.96 -15.85
CA ASN A 102 6.31 -2.26 -15.67
C ASN A 102 6.07 -0.76 -15.55
N LEU A 103 6.68 -0.13 -14.56
CA LEU A 103 6.79 1.30 -14.43
C LEU A 103 8.23 1.70 -14.71
N LYS A 104 8.43 2.45 -15.78
CA LYS A 104 9.71 3.08 -16.09
C LYS A 104 9.70 4.52 -15.57
N VAL A 105 10.74 4.90 -14.85
CA VAL A 105 10.93 6.27 -14.35
C VAL A 105 12.29 6.76 -14.81
N ASP A 106 12.31 7.90 -15.51
CA ASP A 106 13.54 8.55 -15.95
C ASP A 106 13.90 9.70 -15.02
N VAL A 107 15.02 9.55 -14.33
CA VAL A 107 15.55 10.56 -13.42
C VAL A 107 16.22 11.66 -14.27
N PRO A 108 15.91 12.96 -14.05
CA PRO A 108 16.55 14.02 -14.80
C PRO A 108 18.07 14.07 -14.59
N LEU A 109 18.80 14.47 -15.60
CA LEU A 109 20.25 14.73 -15.50
C LEU A 109 20.57 15.85 -14.51
N LYS A 110 19.74 16.90 -14.52
CA LYS A 110 19.84 18.02 -13.59
C LYS A 110 18.84 17.86 -12.48
N VAL A 111 19.20 17.08 -11.49
CA VAL A 111 18.40 16.82 -10.29
C VAL A 111 19.26 17.01 -9.06
N SER A 112 18.70 17.62 -8.02
CA SER A 112 19.38 17.75 -6.73
C SER A 112 19.49 16.40 -6.01
N ARG A 113 20.57 16.19 -5.29
CA ARG A 113 20.68 15.04 -4.39
C ARG A 113 19.58 15.09 -3.34
N GLY A 114 19.07 13.94 -2.98
CA GLY A 114 18.06 13.82 -1.93
C GLY A 114 17.13 12.66 -2.16
N SER A 115 16.10 12.58 -1.35
CA SER A 115 15.05 11.57 -1.41
C SER A 115 13.84 12.13 -2.14
N TYR A 116 13.34 11.36 -3.10
CA TYR A 116 12.17 11.68 -3.90
C TYR A 116 11.11 10.62 -3.66
N HIS A 117 9.98 11.04 -3.14
CA HIS A 117 8.87 10.16 -2.81
C HIS A 117 7.76 10.31 -3.85
N PHE A 118 7.23 9.20 -4.31
CA PHE A 118 6.08 9.17 -5.16
C PHE A 118 5.21 7.95 -4.87
N VAL A 119 3.99 7.97 -5.34
CA VAL A 119 3.02 6.92 -5.09
C VAL A 119 2.48 6.40 -6.41
N VAL A 120 2.53 5.09 -6.58
CA VAL A 120 1.83 4.38 -7.65
C VAL A 120 0.48 3.98 -7.13
N SER A 121 -0.57 4.28 -7.88
CA SER A 121 -1.95 3.95 -7.50
C SER A 121 -2.60 3.06 -8.56
N ALA A 122 -3.37 2.09 -8.11
CA ALA A 122 -4.24 1.26 -8.93
C ALA A 122 -5.61 1.21 -8.26
N GLY A 123 -6.54 2.07 -8.72
CA GLY A 123 -7.79 2.29 -8.01
C GLY A 123 -7.53 2.81 -6.58
N GLU A 124 -7.99 2.08 -5.59
CA GLU A 124 -7.78 2.42 -4.16
C GLU A 124 -6.44 1.90 -3.60
N ALA A 125 -5.77 1.00 -4.30
CA ALA A 125 -4.48 0.47 -3.89
C ALA A 125 -3.38 1.51 -4.13
N GLN A 126 -2.49 1.67 -3.16
CA GLN A 126 -1.37 2.60 -3.22
C GLN A 126 -0.06 1.91 -2.87
N LEU A 127 0.98 2.24 -3.61
CA LEU A 127 2.34 1.76 -3.40
C LEU A 127 3.28 2.97 -3.30
N PRO A 128 3.71 3.36 -2.09
CA PRO A 128 4.69 4.42 -1.92
C PRO A 128 6.08 3.91 -2.31
N LEU A 129 6.78 4.70 -3.13
CA LEU A 129 8.14 4.42 -3.58
C LEU A 129 9.06 5.59 -3.23
N ASN A 130 10.33 5.27 -2.98
CA ASN A 130 11.35 6.26 -2.67
C ASN A 130 12.56 6.04 -3.56
N VAL A 131 13.01 7.10 -4.20
CA VAL A 131 14.25 7.15 -4.98
C VAL A 131 15.21 8.11 -4.32
N VAL A 132 16.36 7.60 -3.93
CA VAL A 132 17.46 8.41 -3.40
C VAL A 132 18.41 8.73 -4.55
N VAL A 133 18.52 10.01 -4.88
CA VAL A 133 19.52 10.46 -5.85
C VAL A 133 20.81 10.75 -5.12
N ALA A 134 21.80 9.90 -5.36
CA ALA A 134 23.13 10.01 -4.77
C ALA A 134 24.13 10.50 -5.82
N GLN A 135 25.14 11.24 -5.36
CA GLN A 135 26.25 11.59 -6.23
C GLN A 135 27.05 10.31 -6.51
N GLN A 136 27.35 10.06 -7.79
CA GLN A 136 28.41 9.12 -8.11
C GLN A 136 29.71 9.61 -7.47
N GLY A 137 30.31 8.76 -6.63
CA GLY A 137 31.69 8.99 -6.22
C GLY A 137 32.54 9.03 -7.49
N THR A 138 33.12 10.20 -7.77
CA THR A 138 34.20 10.29 -8.74
C THR A 138 35.37 9.52 -8.17
N TYR A 139 35.62 8.32 -8.66
CA TYR A 139 36.88 7.66 -8.43
C TYR A 139 37.92 8.47 -9.21
N GLN A 140 38.57 9.42 -8.53
CA GLN A 140 39.80 9.97 -9.04
C GLN A 140 40.87 8.87 -8.84
N THR A 141 41.16 8.16 -9.90
CA THR A 141 42.41 7.43 -9.99
C THR A 141 43.50 8.46 -10.19
N GLU A 142 44.12 8.87 -9.12
CA GLU A 142 45.41 9.56 -9.22
C GLU A 142 46.50 8.53 -9.62
N PHE A 143 47.04 8.71 -10.79
CA PHE A 143 48.28 8.07 -11.18
C PHE A 143 49.47 8.89 -10.76
#